data_da68677a1b928158b281179a17beed2d
#
_entry.id   da68677a1b928158b281179a17beed2d
#
_cell.length_a   1.000
_cell.length_b   1.000
_cell.length_c   1.000
_cell.angle_alpha   90.00
_cell.angle_beta   90.00
_cell.angle_gamma   90.00
#
_symmetry.space_group_name_H-M   'P 1'
#
loop_
_entity.id
_entity.type
_entity.pdbx_description
1 polymer ?
#
loop_
_entity_poly.entity_id
_entity_poly.type
_entity_poly.pdbx_seq_one_letter_code
_entity_poly.pdbx_strand_id
1 'polypeptide(L)'
;MNYPLISEYVQSIRFSEENFDKLSNLCPVLDEDGNPVMFSGNFAIVFKMQDKQTGKLHAVKCFLREQEGREESYKLIASELEYVSSTFLTPIQYLEKEIFVDTTQGEDTEFPVLLMDWVEGLTLDKYIRNNIHDPYKLALITYQFCRMGSWLLSQEFAHGDLKPDNIIVREDGQLVLVDYDGMFVPAMRGQKARELGSVDYRHPLRREDVFNGNIDDFSIASIALSLKVISLKPELFDEFGEGDRLLLCAKDYIDLKHSLALNSIQKMIDDTELLQLLGLFYLAYSKNELSKVSYHLLKLKKPEYLSVIATVSTSLAVLQYCQGSTGIG
;
A
#
# COMPACT_ATOMS: atom_id res chain seq x y z
N MET A 1 -22.52 -13.23 15.36
CA MET A 1 -23.23 -12.95 14.07
C MET A 1 -22.69 -13.87 13.00
N ASN A 2 -23.56 -14.54 12.21
CA ASN A 2 -23.12 -15.31 11.05
C ASN A 2 -23.23 -14.40 9.82
N TYR A 3 -22.12 -14.17 9.14
CA TYR A 3 -22.09 -13.26 7.99
C TYR A 3 -22.52 -13.95 6.70
N PRO A 4 -23.13 -13.21 5.74
CA PRO A 4 -23.58 -13.73 4.46
C PRO A 4 -22.44 -14.29 3.60
N LEU A 5 -22.83 -15.16 2.65
CA LEU A 5 -21.96 -15.60 1.58
C LEU A 5 -21.70 -14.48 0.58
N ILE A 6 -20.60 -14.57 -0.16
CA ILE A 6 -20.28 -13.61 -1.25
C ILE A 6 -21.42 -13.50 -2.25
N SER A 7 -22.02 -14.63 -2.65
CA SER A 7 -23.15 -14.64 -3.59
C SER A 7 -24.39 -13.93 -3.07
N GLU A 8 -24.66 -14.01 -1.76
CA GLU A 8 -25.79 -13.33 -1.11
C GLU A 8 -25.53 -11.81 -1.05
N TYR A 9 -24.30 -11.38 -0.74
CA TYR A 9 -23.93 -9.98 -0.86
C TYR A 9 -24.06 -9.44 -2.29
N VAL A 10 -23.57 -10.18 -3.30
CA VAL A 10 -23.70 -9.80 -4.72
C VAL A 10 -25.16 -9.56 -5.09
N GLN A 11 -26.05 -10.43 -4.61
CA GLN A 11 -27.50 -10.29 -4.86
C GLN A 11 -28.05 -9.01 -4.23
N SER A 12 -27.72 -8.74 -2.96
CA SER A 12 -28.17 -7.52 -2.26
C SER A 12 -27.60 -6.24 -2.88
N ILE A 13 -26.36 -6.25 -3.30
CA ILE A 13 -25.68 -5.10 -3.94
C ILE A 13 -26.32 -4.77 -5.30
N ARG A 14 -26.79 -5.76 -6.07
CA ARG A 14 -27.50 -5.51 -7.34
C ARG A 14 -28.76 -4.67 -7.15
N PHE A 15 -29.40 -4.79 -5.99
CA PHE A 15 -30.59 -4.05 -5.60
C PHE A 15 -30.28 -3.07 -4.46
N SER A 16 -29.16 -2.39 -4.56
CA SER A 16 -28.63 -1.49 -3.51
C SER A 16 -29.59 -0.40 -3.06
N GLU A 17 -30.43 0.11 -3.97
CA GLU A 17 -31.43 1.14 -3.67
C GLU A 17 -32.49 0.67 -2.62
N GLU A 18 -32.83 -0.61 -2.64
CA GLU A 18 -33.78 -1.23 -1.73
C GLU A 18 -33.12 -1.82 -0.49
N ASN A 19 -31.84 -2.22 -0.61
CA ASN A 19 -31.15 -3.00 0.41
C ASN A 19 -30.16 -2.17 1.25
N PHE A 20 -29.88 -0.92 0.92
CA PHE A 20 -29.12 -0.02 1.79
C PHE A 20 -30.04 0.92 2.57
N ASP A 21 -29.68 1.21 3.81
CA ASP A 21 -30.35 2.21 4.64
C ASP A 21 -29.93 3.63 4.26
N LYS A 22 -28.69 4.03 4.55
CA LYS A 22 -28.15 5.38 4.30
C LYS A 22 -27.49 5.53 2.94
N LEU A 23 -27.02 4.42 2.36
CA LEU A 23 -26.29 4.38 1.10
C LEU A 23 -27.16 4.02 -0.11
N SER A 24 -28.48 4.14 -0.01
CA SER A 24 -29.45 3.83 -1.08
C SER A 24 -29.26 4.64 -2.37
N ASN A 25 -28.51 5.77 -2.31
CA ASN A 25 -28.10 6.54 -3.46
C ASN A 25 -26.90 5.92 -4.24
N LEU A 26 -26.21 4.91 -3.68
CA LEU A 26 -25.13 4.22 -4.35
C LEU A 26 -25.66 3.10 -5.24
N CYS A 27 -25.08 2.95 -6.42
CA CYS A 27 -25.32 1.80 -7.30
C CYS A 27 -24.00 1.10 -7.62
N PRO A 28 -24.00 -0.23 -7.85
CA PRO A 28 -22.81 -0.96 -8.20
C PRO A 28 -22.28 -0.52 -9.57
N VAL A 29 -20.96 -0.35 -9.68
CA VAL A 29 -20.28 -0.30 -10.97
C VAL A 29 -20.24 -1.72 -11.52
N LEU A 30 -20.66 -1.90 -12.78
CA LEU A 30 -20.72 -3.22 -13.42
C LEU A 30 -19.52 -3.39 -14.36
N ASP A 31 -19.05 -4.62 -14.46
CA ASP A 31 -18.07 -5.03 -15.46
C ASP A 31 -18.72 -5.27 -16.85
N GLU A 32 -17.93 -5.69 -17.83
CA GLU A 32 -18.42 -5.95 -19.19
C GLU A 32 -19.46 -7.10 -19.27
N ASP A 33 -19.45 -8.00 -18.29
CA ASP A 33 -20.40 -9.14 -18.19
C ASP A 33 -21.65 -8.76 -17.37
N GLY A 34 -21.74 -7.51 -16.88
CA GLY A 34 -22.86 -7.02 -16.08
C GLY A 34 -22.82 -7.48 -14.61
N ASN A 35 -21.66 -7.89 -14.11
CA ASN A 35 -21.49 -8.21 -12.70
C ASN A 35 -20.95 -7.02 -11.92
N PRO A 36 -21.31 -6.86 -10.62
CA PRO A 36 -20.70 -5.87 -9.78
C PRO A 36 -19.17 -6.01 -9.72
N VAL A 37 -18.45 -4.92 -9.99
CA VAL A 37 -16.99 -4.88 -9.80
C VAL A 37 -16.71 -5.06 -8.33
N MET A 38 -15.95 -6.10 -7.99
CA MET A 38 -15.65 -6.48 -6.61
C MET A 38 -14.26 -7.08 -6.44
N PHE A 39 -13.74 -6.97 -5.23
CA PHE A 39 -12.47 -7.55 -4.79
C PHE A 39 -12.70 -8.36 -3.52
N SER A 40 -12.39 -9.64 -3.54
CA SER A 40 -12.62 -10.54 -2.41
C SER A 40 -11.32 -10.88 -1.72
N GLY A 41 -11.29 -10.70 -0.39
CA GLY A 41 -10.25 -11.19 0.51
C GLY A 41 -10.78 -12.30 1.43
N ASN A 42 -9.97 -12.70 2.41
CA ASN A 42 -10.32 -13.77 3.35
C ASN A 42 -11.40 -13.35 4.36
N PHE A 43 -11.51 -12.07 4.69
CA PHE A 43 -12.34 -11.54 5.78
C PHE A 43 -13.44 -10.60 5.28
N ALA A 44 -13.32 -10.09 4.06
CA ALA A 44 -14.25 -9.13 3.50
C ALA A 44 -14.27 -9.18 1.97
N ILE A 45 -15.34 -8.61 1.41
CA ILE A 45 -15.49 -8.31 -0.01
C ILE A 45 -15.71 -6.80 -0.17
N VAL A 46 -15.07 -6.19 -1.14
CA VAL A 46 -15.16 -4.76 -1.43
C VAL A 46 -15.84 -4.57 -2.78
N PHE A 47 -16.93 -3.83 -2.80
CA PHE A 47 -17.66 -3.48 -4.02
C PHE A 47 -17.32 -2.06 -4.45
N LYS A 48 -17.10 -1.86 -5.75
CA LYS A 48 -17.00 -0.54 -6.37
C LYS A 48 -18.41 0.00 -6.61
N MET A 49 -18.75 1.09 -5.93
CA MET A 49 -20.06 1.71 -6.01
C MET A 49 -19.94 3.12 -6.56
N GLN A 50 -21.01 3.61 -7.19
CA GLN A 50 -21.10 4.97 -7.70
C GLN A 50 -22.30 5.68 -7.10
N ASP A 51 -22.09 6.89 -6.60
CA ASP A 51 -23.17 7.78 -6.19
C ASP A 51 -23.94 8.28 -7.42
N LYS A 52 -25.25 8.03 -7.46
CA LYS A 52 -26.13 8.34 -8.60
C LYS A 52 -26.27 9.85 -8.85
N GLN A 53 -26.06 10.68 -7.83
CA GLN A 53 -26.25 12.12 -7.91
C GLN A 53 -24.96 12.84 -8.30
N THR A 54 -23.85 12.45 -7.67
CA THR A 54 -22.56 13.14 -7.81
C THR A 54 -21.63 12.46 -8.81
N GLY A 55 -21.87 11.19 -9.14
CA GLY A 55 -20.97 10.36 -9.93
C GLY A 55 -19.70 9.93 -9.17
N LYS A 56 -19.56 10.30 -7.89
CA LYS A 56 -18.39 9.95 -7.07
C LYS A 56 -18.32 8.44 -6.86
N LEU A 57 -17.13 7.89 -6.93
CA LEU A 57 -16.88 6.48 -6.72
C LEU A 57 -16.53 6.19 -5.25
N HIS A 58 -17.09 5.10 -4.73
CA HIS A 58 -16.92 4.63 -3.36
C HIS A 58 -16.54 3.15 -3.34
N ALA A 59 -15.81 2.76 -2.30
CA ALA A 59 -15.58 1.39 -1.92
C ALA A 59 -16.50 1.04 -0.75
N VAL A 60 -17.33 0.03 -0.91
CA VAL A 60 -18.19 -0.53 0.14
C VAL A 60 -17.64 -1.89 0.51
N LYS A 61 -17.05 -2.00 1.72
CA LYS A 61 -16.48 -3.23 2.25
C LYS A 61 -17.52 -3.94 3.11
N CYS A 62 -17.94 -5.14 2.69
CA CYS A 62 -18.82 -6.04 3.41
C CYS A 62 -18.02 -7.16 4.06
N PHE A 63 -18.35 -7.52 5.29
CA PHE A 63 -17.55 -8.49 6.06
C PHE A 63 -18.08 -9.91 5.86
N LEU A 64 -17.14 -10.88 5.79
CA LEU A 64 -17.46 -12.29 5.57
C LEU A 64 -17.37 -13.13 6.85
N ARG A 65 -16.81 -12.57 7.91
CA ARG A 65 -16.58 -13.29 9.18
C ARG A 65 -16.68 -12.34 10.37
N GLU A 66 -17.11 -12.89 11.51
CA GLU A 66 -17.04 -12.19 12.79
C GLU A 66 -15.57 -11.94 13.18
N GLN A 67 -15.33 -10.77 13.72
CA GLN A 67 -14.04 -10.41 14.33
C GLN A 67 -14.33 -9.56 15.56
N GLU A 68 -13.98 -10.06 16.74
CA GLU A 68 -14.23 -9.38 18.00
C GLU A 68 -13.61 -7.97 18.01
N GLY A 69 -14.39 -6.99 18.48
CA GLY A 69 -13.96 -5.59 18.60
C GLY A 69 -13.81 -4.84 17.27
N ARG A 70 -14.24 -5.39 16.13
CA ARG A 70 -14.13 -4.72 14.81
C ARG A 70 -14.82 -3.38 14.80
N GLU A 71 -16.04 -3.31 15.25
CA GLU A 71 -16.85 -2.10 15.27
C GLU A 71 -16.17 -0.98 16.05
N GLU A 72 -15.77 -1.27 17.29
CA GLU A 72 -15.08 -0.31 18.15
C GLU A 72 -13.79 0.19 17.49
N SER A 73 -13.00 -0.72 16.92
CA SER A 73 -11.76 -0.35 16.25
C SER A 73 -11.98 0.55 15.05
N TYR A 74 -12.95 0.27 14.18
CA TYR A 74 -13.24 1.14 13.05
C TYR A 74 -13.77 2.50 13.46
N LYS A 75 -14.54 2.58 14.55
CA LYS A 75 -14.97 3.86 15.14
C LYS A 75 -13.78 4.68 15.64
N LEU A 76 -12.83 4.03 16.34
CA LEU A 76 -11.60 4.69 16.79
C LEU A 76 -10.72 5.14 15.62
N ILE A 77 -10.55 4.30 14.60
CA ILE A 77 -9.79 4.65 13.38
C ILE A 77 -10.46 5.83 12.65
N ALA A 78 -11.78 5.76 12.42
CA ALA A 78 -12.52 6.83 11.76
C ALA A 78 -12.37 8.17 12.49
N SER A 79 -12.48 8.14 13.83
CA SER A 79 -12.31 9.33 14.67
C SER A 79 -10.90 9.90 14.58
N GLU A 80 -9.85 9.07 14.55
CA GLU A 80 -8.46 9.52 14.38
C GLU A 80 -8.26 10.14 13.01
N LEU A 81 -8.73 9.46 11.94
CA LEU A 81 -8.51 9.91 10.56
C LEU A 81 -9.27 11.18 10.21
N GLU A 82 -10.35 11.52 10.93
CA GLU A 82 -11.09 12.79 10.74
C GLU A 82 -10.19 14.02 10.94
N TYR A 83 -9.19 13.91 11.83
CA TYR A 83 -8.25 15.01 12.15
C TYR A 83 -6.95 14.95 11.35
N VAL A 84 -6.77 13.92 10.51
CA VAL A 84 -5.55 13.73 9.72
C VAL A 84 -5.75 14.32 8.32
N SER A 85 -5.18 15.50 8.08
CA SER A 85 -5.15 16.06 6.72
C SER A 85 -3.97 15.47 5.94
N SER A 86 -4.24 14.48 5.10
CA SER A 86 -3.21 13.81 4.29
C SER A 86 -3.79 13.32 2.97
N THR A 87 -2.96 13.35 1.91
CA THR A 87 -3.30 12.73 0.62
C THR A 87 -2.95 11.24 0.58
N PHE A 88 -2.30 10.71 1.61
CA PHE A 88 -1.92 9.29 1.71
C PHE A 88 -3.01 8.39 2.28
N LEU A 89 -4.07 8.96 2.85
CA LEU A 89 -5.18 8.23 3.46
C LEU A 89 -6.51 8.67 2.86
N THR A 90 -7.49 7.79 2.91
CA THR A 90 -8.89 8.11 2.63
C THR A 90 -9.71 8.07 3.92
N PRO A 91 -10.70 8.97 4.08
CA PRO A 91 -11.63 8.87 5.19
C PRO A 91 -12.43 7.57 5.13
N ILE A 92 -12.80 7.06 6.29
CA ILE A 92 -13.62 5.86 6.41
C ILE A 92 -14.85 6.16 7.25
N GLN A 93 -15.93 5.43 6.99
CA GLN A 93 -17.15 5.47 7.81
C GLN A 93 -17.64 4.04 8.05
N TYR A 94 -17.75 3.64 9.32
CA TYR A 94 -18.36 2.37 9.71
C TYR A 94 -19.84 2.57 9.94
N LEU A 95 -20.67 1.77 9.28
CA LEU A 95 -22.12 1.80 9.35
C LEU A 95 -22.61 0.42 9.84
N GLU A 96 -23.29 0.41 11.01
CA GLU A 96 -23.54 -0.83 11.77
C GLU A 96 -24.57 -1.78 11.13
N LYS A 97 -25.66 -1.22 10.62
CA LYS A 97 -26.82 -1.96 10.09
C LYS A 97 -27.21 -1.36 8.75
N GLU A 98 -26.30 -1.41 7.82
CA GLU A 98 -26.38 -0.61 6.61
C GLU A 98 -26.93 -1.40 5.41
N ILE A 99 -26.58 -2.70 5.32
CA ILE A 99 -27.02 -3.52 4.19
C ILE A 99 -27.95 -4.64 4.67
N PHE A 100 -29.12 -4.73 4.06
CA PHE A 100 -30.02 -5.88 4.17
C PHE A 100 -29.56 -6.99 3.23
N VAL A 101 -29.43 -8.20 3.77
CA VAL A 101 -29.07 -9.41 3.00
C VAL A 101 -29.99 -10.55 3.42
N ASP A 102 -30.73 -11.09 2.48
CA ASP A 102 -31.45 -12.35 2.66
C ASP A 102 -30.41 -13.49 2.65
N THR A 103 -30.09 -14.00 3.82
CA THR A 103 -29.01 -14.96 4.01
C THR A 103 -29.50 -16.29 4.56
N THR A 104 -28.87 -17.37 4.11
CA THR A 104 -29.07 -18.73 4.61
C THR A 104 -28.19 -19.07 5.80
N GLN A 105 -27.29 -18.16 6.23
CA GLN A 105 -26.27 -18.43 7.24
C GLN A 105 -26.77 -18.20 8.69
N GLY A 106 -27.87 -17.48 8.88
CA GLY A 106 -28.39 -17.17 10.22
C GLY A 106 -29.72 -16.44 10.17
N GLU A 107 -30.15 -15.90 11.31
CA GLU A 107 -31.40 -15.14 11.45
C GLU A 107 -31.19 -13.63 11.28
N ASP A 108 -29.93 -13.16 11.33
CA ASP A 108 -29.59 -11.76 11.11
C ASP A 108 -29.79 -11.39 9.61
N THR A 109 -30.38 -10.23 9.37
CA THR A 109 -30.67 -9.74 8.01
C THR A 109 -30.03 -8.39 7.71
N GLU A 110 -29.54 -7.67 8.73
CA GLU A 110 -28.89 -6.37 8.59
C GLU A 110 -27.43 -6.46 8.99
N PHE A 111 -26.53 -6.08 8.09
CA PHE A 111 -25.10 -6.25 8.27
C PHE A 111 -24.35 -4.91 8.18
N PRO A 112 -23.22 -4.81 8.90
CA PRO A 112 -22.39 -3.63 8.84
C PRO A 112 -21.60 -3.55 7.53
N VAL A 113 -21.31 -2.31 7.13
CA VAL A 113 -20.39 -2.02 6.03
C VAL A 113 -19.37 -0.96 6.44
N LEU A 114 -18.23 -0.95 5.77
CA LEU A 114 -17.27 0.15 5.82
C LEU A 114 -17.30 0.89 4.48
N LEU A 115 -17.65 2.17 4.54
CA LEU A 115 -17.63 3.08 3.39
C LEU A 115 -16.29 3.80 3.33
N MET A 116 -15.68 3.84 2.15
CA MET A 116 -14.43 4.57 1.85
C MET A 116 -14.57 5.25 0.48
N ASP A 117 -13.72 6.22 0.19
CA ASP A 117 -13.56 6.67 -1.18
C ASP A 117 -12.89 5.59 -2.03
N TRP A 118 -13.37 5.39 -3.25
CA TRP A 118 -12.69 4.52 -4.20
C TRP A 118 -11.43 5.21 -4.72
N VAL A 119 -10.30 4.52 -4.64
CA VAL A 119 -9.02 5.00 -5.13
C VAL A 119 -8.73 4.37 -6.50
N GLU A 120 -8.75 5.18 -7.55
CA GLU A 120 -8.33 4.72 -8.88
C GLU A 120 -6.81 4.65 -8.94
N GLY A 121 -6.29 3.54 -9.49
CA GLY A 121 -4.86 3.32 -9.64
C GLY A 121 -4.49 1.85 -9.70
N LEU A 122 -3.21 1.58 -9.63
CA LEU A 122 -2.64 0.23 -9.57
C LEU A 122 -2.07 -0.01 -8.17
N THR A 123 -2.12 -1.23 -7.69
CA THR A 123 -1.31 -1.63 -6.53
C THR A 123 0.18 -1.44 -6.84
N LEU A 124 0.98 -1.16 -5.82
CA LEU A 124 2.40 -0.81 -6.00
C LEU A 124 3.18 -1.90 -6.74
N ASP A 125 2.91 -3.17 -6.47
CA ASP A 125 3.53 -4.30 -7.20
C ASP A 125 3.17 -4.30 -8.70
N LYS A 126 1.88 -4.09 -9.03
CA LYS A 126 1.42 -3.99 -10.43
C LYS A 126 2.01 -2.78 -11.12
N TYR A 127 2.09 -1.65 -10.42
CA TYR A 127 2.72 -0.44 -10.98
C TYR A 127 4.20 -0.70 -11.32
N ILE A 128 4.95 -1.36 -10.44
CA ILE A 128 6.36 -1.72 -10.68
C ILE A 128 6.46 -2.64 -11.89
N ARG A 129 5.66 -3.73 -11.95
CA ARG A 129 5.67 -4.67 -13.08
C ARG A 129 5.39 -3.99 -14.42
N ASN A 130 4.40 -3.09 -14.44
CA ASN A 130 4.03 -2.37 -15.67
C ASN A 130 5.09 -1.34 -16.10
N ASN A 131 5.97 -0.93 -15.19
CA ASN A 131 7.00 0.09 -15.46
C ASN A 131 8.43 -0.42 -15.24
N ILE A 132 8.64 -1.74 -15.24
CA ILE A 132 9.94 -2.36 -14.89
C ILE A 132 11.09 -1.92 -15.80
N HIS A 133 10.80 -1.51 -17.02
CA HIS A 133 11.78 -1.02 -18.00
C HIS A 133 11.88 0.52 -18.04
N ASP A 134 11.24 1.23 -17.11
CA ASP A 134 11.29 2.69 -17.00
C ASP A 134 12.05 3.11 -15.73
N PRO A 135 13.38 3.35 -15.81
CA PRO A 135 14.19 3.70 -14.64
C PRO A 135 13.72 4.98 -13.94
N TYR A 136 13.18 5.95 -14.71
CA TYR A 136 12.69 7.18 -14.11
C TYR A 136 11.45 6.95 -13.26
N LYS A 137 10.48 6.19 -13.77
CA LYS A 137 9.27 5.86 -13.00
C LYS A 137 9.58 5.02 -11.77
N LEU A 138 10.52 4.08 -11.87
CA LEU A 138 10.96 3.29 -10.70
C LEU A 138 11.67 4.16 -9.65
N ALA A 139 12.52 5.08 -10.06
CA ALA A 139 13.15 6.03 -9.15
C ALA A 139 12.13 7.00 -8.53
N LEU A 140 11.16 7.47 -9.33
CA LEU A 140 10.12 8.39 -8.86
C LEU A 140 9.21 7.73 -7.82
N ILE A 141 8.76 6.49 -8.05
CA ILE A 141 7.91 5.78 -7.09
C ILE A 141 8.67 5.47 -5.81
N THR A 142 9.97 5.15 -5.89
CA THR A 142 10.85 4.99 -4.73
C THR A 142 10.90 6.27 -3.90
N TYR A 143 11.11 7.41 -4.55
CA TYR A 143 11.10 8.73 -3.90
C TYR A 143 9.75 9.03 -3.25
N GLN A 144 8.63 8.79 -3.95
CA GLN A 144 7.29 9.01 -3.41
C GLN A 144 7.00 8.12 -2.20
N PHE A 145 7.40 6.85 -2.27
CA PHE A 145 7.25 5.93 -1.14
C PHE A 145 8.07 6.39 0.08
N CYS A 146 9.32 6.80 -0.11
CA CYS A 146 10.14 7.31 0.98
C CYS A 146 9.54 8.58 1.62
N ARG A 147 8.88 9.44 0.84
CA ARG A 147 8.13 10.59 1.38
C ARG A 147 6.93 10.15 2.23
N MET A 148 6.16 9.20 1.75
CA MET A 148 5.04 8.61 2.48
C MET A 148 5.52 7.92 3.76
N GLY A 149 6.57 7.09 3.69
CA GLY A 149 7.18 6.44 4.84
C GLY A 149 7.71 7.43 5.88
N SER A 150 8.37 8.52 5.43
CA SER A 150 8.83 9.59 6.31
C SER A 150 7.65 10.28 7.02
N TRP A 151 6.54 10.48 6.35
CA TRP A 151 5.32 11.02 6.92
C TRP A 151 4.71 10.04 7.92
N LEU A 152 4.57 8.74 7.58
CA LEU A 152 4.06 7.72 8.50
C LEU A 152 4.87 7.64 9.79
N LEU A 153 6.20 7.63 9.72
CA LEU A 153 7.08 7.63 10.89
C LEU A 153 6.91 8.86 11.80
N SER A 154 6.30 9.95 11.31
CA SER A 154 6.01 11.15 12.09
C SER A 154 4.64 11.11 12.80
N GLN A 155 3.81 10.11 12.47
CA GLN A 155 2.47 9.96 13.06
C GLN A 155 2.51 9.17 14.37
N GLU A 156 1.44 9.28 15.17
CA GLU A 156 1.25 8.47 16.38
C GLU A 156 0.44 7.19 16.10
N PHE A 157 -0.11 7.05 14.89
CA PHE A 157 -0.79 5.86 14.41
C PHE A 157 0.10 5.06 13.46
N ALA A 158 -0.29 3.83 13.15
CA ALA A 158 0.36 2.96 12.18
C ALA A 158 -0.68 2.19 11.37
N HIS A 159 -0.36 1.88 10.12
CA HIS A 159 -1.24 1.12 9.21
C HIS A 159 -1.41 -0.34 9.63
N GLY A 160 -0.34 -0.96 10.10
CA GLY A 160 -0.35 -2.30 10.68
C GLY A 160 -0.27 -3.47 9.71
N ASP A 161 -0.60 -3.27 8.44
CA ASP A 161 -0.39 -4.23 7.34
C ASP A 161 0.13 -3.52 6.09
N LEU A 162 1.24 -2.78 6.24
CA LEU A 162 1.85 -2.08 5.13
C LEU A 162 2.56 -3.07 4.19
N LYS A 163 2.00 -3.21 2.98
CA LYS A 163 2.49 -4.09 1.90
C LYS A 163 2.12 -3.51 0.53
N PRO A 164 2.71 -3.96 -0.58
CA PRO A 164 2.45 -3.41 -1.91
C PRO A 164 0.98 -3.44 -2.34
N ASP A 165 0.22 -4.48 -1.99
CA ASP A 165 -1.20 -4.60 -2.32
C ASP A 165 -2.07 -3.53 -1.63
N ASN A 166 -1.63 -3.03 -0.48
CA ASN A 166 -2.33 -2.02 0.31
C ASN A 166 -1.88 -0.59 -0.02
N ILE A 167 -1.06 -0.42 -1.08
CA ILE A 167 -0.56 0.87 -1.55
C ILE A 167 -1.01 1.07 -2.99
N ILE A 168 -1.94 1.99 -3.21
CA ILE A 168 -2.42 2.33 -4.56
C ILE A 168 -1.59 3.48 -5.12
N VAL A 169 -1.07 3.28 -6.32
CA VAL A 169 -0.38 4.30 -7.11
C VAL A 169 -1.38 4.89 -8.10
N ARG A 170 -1.76 6.14 -7.90
CA ARG A 170 -2.66 6.87 -8.79
C ARG A 170 -1.96 7.27 -10.09
N GLU A 171 -2.73 7.68 -11.09
CA GLU A 171 -2.20 8.10 -12.39
C GLU A 171 -1.22 9.30 -12.28
N ASP A 172 -1.44 10.20 -11.33
CA ASP A 172 -0.56 11.33 -11.04
C ASP A 172 0.70 10.94 -10.22
N GLY A 173 0.87 9.65 -9.91
CA GLY A 173 1.97 9.11 -9.10
C GLY A 173 1.81 9.29 -7.60
N GLN A 174 0.67 9.82 -7.12
CA GLN A 174 0.40 9.88 -5.68
C GLN A 174 0.14 8.49 -5.12
N LEU A 175 0.63 8.24 -3.90
CA LEU A 175 0.39 7.00 -3.17
C LEU A 175 -0.78 7.19 -2.20
N VAL A 176 -1.65 6.19 -2.14
CA VAL A 176 -2.75 6.14 -1.19
C VAL A 176 -2.79 4.78 -0.52
N LEU A 177 -2.85 4.77 0.81
CA LEU A 177 -2.99 3.57 1.62
C LEU A 177 -4.46 3.15 1.68
N VAL A 178 -4.68 1.85 1.59
CA VAL A 178 -6.00 1.21 1.69
C VAL A 178 -5.93 0.03 2.65
N ASP A 179 -7.09 -0.45 3.12
CA ASP A 179 -7.23 -1.60 4.01
C ASP A 179 -6.66 -1.36 5.43
N TYR A 180 -7.45 -0.71 6.27
CA TYR A 180 -7.08 -0.30 7.62
C TYR A 180 -7.39 -1.33 8.72
N ASP A 181 -7.60 -2.61 8.39
CA ASP A 181 -8.00 -3.65 9.35
C ASP A 181 -6.96 -3.86 10.48
N GLY A 182 -5.69 -3.72 10.14
CA GLY A 182 -4.56 -3.84 11.06
C GLY A 182 -4.14 -2.54 11.77
N MET A 183 -4.85 -1.43 11.52
CA MET A 183 -4.41 -0.09 11.94
C MET A 183 -4.41 0.06 13.46
N PHE A 184 -3.32 0.66 13.97
CA PHE A 184 -3.21 1.17 15.33
C PHE A 184 -3.47 2.67 15.35
N VAL A 185 -4.29 3.12 16.30
CA VAL A 185 -4.44 4.54 16.65
C VAL A 185 -4.20 4.74 18.15
N PRO A 186 -3.81 5.94 18.62
CA PRO A 186 -3.47 6.20 20.02
C PRO A 186 -4.51 5.76 21.04
N ALA A 187 -5.79 5.84 20.67
CA ALA A 187 -6.92 5.39 21.50
C ALA A 187 -6.93 3.88 21.76
N MET A 188 -6.20 3.07 20.97
CA MET A 188 -6.05 1.61 21.13
C MET A 188 -4.86 1.22 22.02
N ARG A 189 -4.18 2.17 22.64
CA ARG A 189 -3.00 1.89 23.49
C ARG A 189 -3.34 0.90 24.60
N GLY A 190 -2.54 -0.17 24.70
CA GLY A 190 -2.76 -1.26 25.67
C GLY A 190 -3.67 -2.38 25.18
N GLN A 191 -4.27 -2.26 24.00
CA GLN A 191 -4.97 -3.36 23.34
C GLN A 191 -3.96 -4.30 22.63
N LYS A 192 -4.44 -5.47 22.24
CA LYS A 192 -3.69 -6.40 21.37
C LYS A 192 -4.04 -6.18 19.91
N ALA A 193 -3.07 -6.44 19.04
CA ALA A 193 -3.31 -6.44 17.60
C ALA A 193 -4.28 -7.58 17.25
N ARG A 194 -5.32 -7.28 16.47
CA ARG A 194 -6.24 -8.27 15.90
C ARG A 194 -5.64 -8.98 14.71
N GLU A 195 -4.77 -8.29 13.99
CA GLU A 195 -4.03 -8.80 12.84
C GLU A 195 -2.56 -8.43 12.97
N LEU A 196 -1.70 -9.31 12.50
CA LEU A 196 -0.25 -9.09 12.56
C LEU A 196 0.32 -8.54 11.25
N GLY A 197 -0.50 -8.45 10.20
CA GLY A 197 -0.07 -8.09 8.87
C GLY A 197 0.71 -9.21 8.15
N SER A 198 1.09 -8.94 6.91
CA SER A 198 1.79 -9.90 6.05
C SER A 198 3.15 -10.30 6.61
N VAL A 199 3.44 -11.61 6.59
CA VAL A 199 4.69 -12.19 7.11
C VAL A 199 5.93 -11.69 6.36
N ASP A 200 5.78 -11.33 5.08
CA ASP A 200 6.88 -10.85 4.23
C ASP A 200 7.19 -9.36 4.46
N TYR A 201 6.34 -8.64 5.22
CA TYR A 201 6.53 -7.21 5.46
C TYR A 201 6.58 -6.84 6.93
N ARG A 202 5.99 -7.65 7.83
CA ARG A 202 6.06 -7.37 9.27
C ARG A 202 7.42 -7.74 9.87
N HIS A 203 7.77 -7.08 10.96
CA HIS A 203 8.94 -7.46 11.73
C HIS A 203 8.86 -8.92 12.19
N PRO A 204 9.93 -9.75 12.05
CA PRO A 204 9.87 -11.19 12.38
C PRO A 204 9.54 -11.48 13.85
N LEU A 205 9.80 -10.53 14.76
CA LEU A 205 9.47 -10.66 16.19
C LEU A 205 8.12 -10.02 16.57
N ARG A 206 7.33 -9.53 15.59
CA ARG A 206 6.01 -8.93 15.87
C ARG A 206 5.05 -9.99 16.41
N ARG A 207 4.40 -9.65 17.54
CA ARG A 207 3.37 -10.46 18.21
C ARG A 207 2.15 -9.59 18.49
N GLU A 208 1.06 -10.21 18.92
CA GLU A 208 -0.19 -9.52 19.22
C GLU A 208 -0.05 -8.44 20.32
N ASP A 209 0.86 -8.63 21.28
CA ASP A 209 1.15 -7.68 22.34
C ASP A 209 2.02 -6.48 21.89
N VAL A 210 2.58 -6.55 20.68
CA VAL A 210 3.28 -5.43 20.03
C VAL A 210 2.29 -4.69 19.13
N PHE A 211 1.51 -3.76 19.74
CA PHE A 211 0.52 -2.97 19.03
C PHE A 211 0.66 -1.50 19.44
N ASN A 212 1.33 -0.71 18.60
CA ASN A 212 1.70 0.68 18.85
C ASN A 212 2.00 1.42 17.53
N GLY A 213 2.34 2.70 17.60
CA GLY A 213 2.61 3.54 16.43
C GLY A 213 3.88 3.19 15.64
N ASN A 214 4.69 2.23 16.09
CA ASN A 214 5.96 1.85 15.44
C ASN A 214 5.89 0.53 14.66
N ILE A 215 4.72 -0.10 14.60
CA ILE A 215 4.58 -1.44 13.97
C ILE A 215 4.84 -1.45 12.47
N ASP A 216 4.84 -0.29 11.81
CA ASP A 216 5.16 -0.16 10.37
C ASP A 216 6.64 0.14 10.10
N ASP A 217 7.45 0.44 11.11
CA ASP A 217 8.84 0.88 10.93
C ASP A 217 9.66 -0.10 10.08
N PHE A 218 9.49 -1.39 10.35
CA PHE A 218 10.16 -2.44 9.60
C PHE A 218 9.63 -2.57 8.17
N SER A 219 8.33 -2.52 7.97
CA SER A 219 7.70 -2.59 6.65
C SER A 219 8.14 -1.41 5.77
N ILE A 220 8.17 -0.20 6.34
CA ILE A 220 8.65 1.01 5.64
C ILE A 220 10.10 0.81 5.20
N ALA A 221 10.97 0.35 6.09
CA ALA A 221 12.39 0.17 5.78
C ALA A 221 12.62 -0.92 4.72
N SER A 222 11.91 -2.06 4.82
CA SER A 222 12.02 -3.17 3.87
C SER A 222 11.50 -2.81 2.47
N ILE A 223 10.35 -2.14 2.38
CA ILE A 223 9.78 -1.70 1.11
C ILE A 223 10.66 -0.62 0.47
N ALA A 224 11.11 0.39 1.23
CA ALA A 224 11.97 1.44 0.72
C ALA A 224 13.28 0.88 0.14
N LEU A 225 13.91 -0.05 0.86
CA LEU A 225 15.11 -0.74 0.39
C LEU A 225 14.84 -1.51 -0.90
N SER A 226 13.77 -2.30 -0.94
CA SER A 226 13.39 -3.10 -2.12
C SER A 226 13.14 -2.22 -3.34
N LEU A 227 12.39 -1.13 -3.20
CA LEU A 227 12.10 -0.17 -4.27
C LEU A 227 13.38 0.47 -4.82
N LYS A 228 14.30 0.89 -3.94
CA LYS A 228 15.58 1.48 -4.36
C LYS A 228 16.41 0.47 -5.15
N VAL A 229 16.50 -0.77 -4.69
CA VAL A 229 17.21 -1.84 -5.40
C VAL A 229 16.59 -2.09 -6.78
N ILE A 230 15.27 -2.22 -6.87
CA ILE A 230 14.55 -2.42 -8.13
C ILE A 230 14.80 -1.26 -9.09
N SER A 231 14.85 -0.01 -8.58
CA SER A 231 15.13 1.16 -9.43
C SER A 231 16.54 1.19 -10.01
N LEU A 232 17.51 0.56 -9.33
CA LEU A 232 18.91 0.46 -9.78
C LEU A 232 19.18 -0.81 -10.60
N LYS A 233 18.51 -1.90 -10.27
CA LYS A 233 18.74 -3.23 -10.83
C LYS A 233 17.43 -4.00 -10.95
N PRO A 234 16.58 -3.67 -11.97
CA PRO A 234 15.23 -4.25 -12.13
C PRO A 234 15.22 -5.78 -12.24
N GLU A 235 16.29 -6.39 -12.79
CA GLU A 235 16.40 -7.83 -12.93
C GLU A 235 16.36 -8.60 -11.61
N LEU A 236 16.68 -7.96 -10.48
CA LEU A 236 16.52 -8.59 -9.16
C LEU A 236 15.06 -8.77 -8.76
N PHE A 237 14.16 -7.99 -9.35
CA PHE A 237 12.73 -8.20 -9.16
C PHE A 237 12.22 -9.46 -9.86
N ASP A 238 12.79 -9.80 -11.02
CA ASP A 238 12.48 -11.06 -11.72
C ASP A 238 13.07 -12.26 -10.97
N GLU A 239 14.21 -12.08 -10.28
CA GLU A 239 14.89 -13.14 -9.55
C GLU A 239 14.25 -13.45 -8.18
N PHE A 240 13.84 -12.43 -7.43
CA PHE A 240 13.40 -12.56 -6.04
C PHE A 240 11.94 -12.18 -5.79
N GLY A 241 11.32 -11.38 -6.67
CA GLY A 241 9.92 -10.96 -6.56
C GLY A 241 8.94 -12.08 -6.93
N GLU A 242 7.86 -12.24 -6.15
CA GLU A 242 6.82 -13.24 -6.41
C GLU A 242 5.48 -12.76 -5.83
N GLY A 243 4.41 -12.80 -6.62
CA GLY A 243 3.10 -12.31 -6.18
C GLY A 243 3.16 -10.82 -5.83
N ASP A 244 2.80 -10.46 -4.60
CA ASP A 244 2.91 -9.12 -4.02
C ASP A 244 4.28 -8.83 -3.37
N ARG A 245 5.16 -9.85 -3.30
CA ARG A 245 6.51 -9.70 -2.76
C ARG A 245 7.41 -8.91 -3.70
N LEU A 246 8.11 -7.91 -3.16
CA LEU A 246 9.08 -7.12 -3.92
C LEU A 246 10.43 -7.85 -4.08
N LEU A 247 11.22 -7.97 -3.02
CA LEU A 247 12.51 -8.66 -3.04
C LEU A 247 12.70 -9.56 -1.83
N LEU A 248 12.42 -9.02 -0.63
CA LEU A 248 12.66 -9.69 0.63
C LEU A 248 11.40 -10.42 1.12
N CYS A 249 11.59 -11.51 1.83
CA CYS A 249 10.51 -12.30 2.41
C CYS A 249 10.84 -12.76 3.84
N ALA A 250 9.87 -13.37 4.49
CA ALA A 250 10.01 -13.87 5.86
C ALA A 250 11.23 -14.77 6.07
N LYS A 251 11.60 -15.58 5.06
CA LYS A 251 12.76 -16.49 5.14
C LYS A 251 14.08 -15.70 5.22
N ASP A 252 14.17 -14.58 4.50
CA ASP A 252 15.36 -13.73 4.53
C ASP A 252 15.56 -13.12 5.90
N TYR A 253 14.46 -12.76 6.60
CA TYR A 253 14.51 -12.15 7.93
C TYR A 253 14.87 -13.14 9.04
N ILE A 254 14.60 -14.43 8.85
CA ILE A 254 15.02 -15.49 9.80
C ILE A 254 16.52 -15.70 9.75
N ASP A 255 17.12 -15.62 8.58
CA ASP A 255 18.56 -15.85 8.37
C ASP A 255 19.15 -14.84 7.37
N LEU A 256 19.37 -13.62 7.84
CA LEU A 256 19.94 -12.52 7.04
C LEU A 256 21.27 -12.88 6.41
N LYS A 257 22.08 -13.70 7.10
CA LYS A 257 23.42 -14.06 6.64
C LYS A 257 23.39 -14.91 5.36
N HIS A 258 22.40 -15.77 5.23
CA HIS A 258 22.26 -16.68 4.09
C HIS A 258 21.20 -16.21 3.07
N SER A 259 20.62 -15.04 3.26
CA SER A 259 19.70 -14.44 2.28
C SER A 259 20.42 -14.12 0.98
N LEU A 260 19.98 -14.72 -0.11
CA LEU A 260 20.55 -14.46 -1.45
C LEU A 260 20.20 -13.05 -1.93
N ALA A 261 18.97 -12.58 -1.64
CA ALA A 261 18.54 -11.23 -1.96
C ALA A 261 19.41 -10.18 -1.25
N LEU A 262 19.62 -10.30 0.08
CA LEU A 262 20.47 -9.37 0.83
C LEU A 262 21.93 -9.44 0.38
N ASN A 263 22.45 -10.63 0.08
CA ASN A 263 23.79 -10.78 -0.45
C ASN A 263 23.98 -10.08 -1.81
N SER A 264 22.94 -10.07 -2.66
CA SER A 264 22.95 -9.34 -3.93
C SER A 264 22.88 -7.83 -3.72
N ILE A 265 22.06 -7.36 -2.77
CA ILE A 265 21.94 -5.95 -2.38
C ILE A 265 23.28 -5.42 -1.82
N GLN A 266 23.95 -6.17 -0.95
CA GLN A 266 25.23 -5.78 -0.35
C GLN A 266 26.37 -5.60 -1.36
N LYS A 267 26.25 -6.15 -2.57
CA LYS A 267 27.20 -5.92 -3.66
C LYS A 267 27.00 -4.60 -4.39
N MET A 268 25.92 -3.87 -4.10
CA MET A 268 25.53 -2.62 -4.77
C MET A 268 25.79 -1.37 -3.90
N ILE A 269 26.68 -1.44 -2.92
CA ILE A 269 26.91 -0.39 -1.90
C ILE A 269 27.57 0.89 -2.43
N ASP A 270 27.88 0.98 -3.72
CA ASP A 270 28.41 2.19 -4.34
C ASP A 270 27.37 3.32 -4.46
N ASP A 271 26.06 3.00 -4.41
CA ASP A 271 24.99 3.99 -4.35
C ASP A 271 24.76 4.46 -2.91
N THR A 272 24.94 5.74 -2.65
CA THR A 272 24.86 6.32 -1.31
C THR A 272 23.44 6.24 -0.72
N GLU A 273 22.41 6.43 -1.54
CA GLU A 273 21.01 6.34 -1.08
C GLU A 273 20.64 4.89 -0.76
N LEU A 274 21.12 3.93 -1.55
CA LEU A 274 20.95 2.52 -1.25
C LEU A 274 21.60 2.14 0.08
N LEU A 275 22.87 2.57 0.30
CA LEU A 275 23.57 2.32 1.55
C LEU A 275 22.81 2.91 2.76
N GLN A 276 22.23 4.10 2.58
CA GLN A 276 21.41 4.78 3.58
C GLN A 276 20.16 3.97 3.92
N LEU A 277 19.43 3.46 2.91
CA LEU A 277 18.24 2.64 3.11
C LEU A 277 18.57 1.24 3.66
N LEU A 278 19.71 0.66 3.28
CA LEU A 278 20.19 -0.59 3.87
C LEU A 278 20.50 -0.40 5.36
N GLY A 279 21.11 0.73 5.74
CA GLY A 279 21.31 1.10 7.14
C GLY A 279 19.99 1.23 7.90
N LEU A 280 18.98 1.88 7.30
CA LEU A 280 17.64 1.99 7.88
C LEU A 280 17.00 0.62 8.11
N PHE A 281 17.10 -0.28 7.13
CA PHE A 281 16.59 -1.65 7.24
C PHE A 281 17.22 -2.40 8.41
N TYR A 282 18.56 -2.35 8.56
CA TYR A 282 19.22 -3.00 9.69
C TYR A 282 18.87 -2.37 11.05
N LEU A 283 18.64 -1.05 11.10
CA LEU A 283 18.17 -0.39 12.31
C LEU A 283 16.75 -0.88 12.69
N ALA A 284 15.82 -0.90 11.75
CA ALA A 284 14.46 -1.35 11.97
C ALA A 284 14.42 -2.85 12.37
N TYR A 285 15.25 -3.68 11.73
CA TYR A 285 15.38 -5.09 12.07
C TYR A 285 15.93 -5.33 13.48
N SER A 286 16.90 -4.51 13.93
CA SER A 286 17.60 -4.74 15.21
C SER A 286 16.86 -4.19 16.43
N LYS A 287 16.00 -3.17 16.26
CA LYS A 287 15.43 -2.40 17.38
C LYS A 287 13.93 -2.51 17.56
N ASN A 288 13.20 -3.12 16.65
CA ASN A 288 11.73 -3.14 16.60
C ASN A 288 11.06 -1.77 16.51
N GLU A 289 11.79 -0.68 16.63
CA GLU A 289 11.32 0.68 16.47
C GLU A 289 12.44 1.58 15.96
N LEU A 290 12.08 2.53 15.13
CA LEU A 290 12.97 3.57 14.63
C LEU A 290 12.82 4.82 15.52
N SER A 291 13.94 5.48 15.80
CA SER A 291 13.87 6.79 16.45
C SER A 291 13.28 7.82 15.46
N LYS A 292 12.63 8.86 15.99
CA LYS A 292 12.09 9.96 15.18
C LYS A 292 13.15 10.61 14.27
N VAL A 293 14.43 10.49 14.59
CA VAL A 293 15.54 10.99 13.74
C VAL A 293 15.78 10.11 12.52
N SER A 294 15.41 8.84 12.58
CA SER A 294 15.64 7.87 11.48
C SER A 294 14.88 8.23 10.19
N TYR A 295 13.81 9.06 10.28
CA TYR A 295 13.11 9.52 9.07
C TYR A 295 14.02 10.28 8.10
N HIS A 296 15.12 10.86 8.57
CA HIS A 296 16.11 11.50 7.69
C HIS A 296 16.73 10.51 6.70
N LEU A 297 16.79 9.21 7.06
CA LEU A 297 17.29 8.17 6.19
C LEU A 297 16.34 7.83 5.02
N LEU A 298 15.12 8.33 5.04
CA LEU A 298 14.16 8.25 3.92
C LEU A 298 14.21 9.47 3.00
N LYS A 299 15.08 10.46 3.25
CA LYS A 299 15.22 11.63 2.40
C LYS A 299 16.08 11.31 1.19
N LEU A 300 15.44 10.92 0.10
CA LEU A 300 16.07 10.75 -1.20
C LEU A 300 15.99 12.02 -2.04
N LYS A 301 16.85 12.14 -3.05
CA LYS A 301 16.74 13.20 -4.06
C LYS A 301 15.60 12.88 -5.00
N LYS A 302 14.79 13.90 -5.34
CA LYS A 302 13.77 13.73 -6.38
C LYS A 302 14.47 13.46 -7.71
N PRO A 303 14.14 12.37 -8.43
CA PRO A 303 14.75 12.10 -9.72
C PRO A 303 14.37 13.17 -10.74
N GLU A 304 15.32 13.54 -11.58
CA GLU A 304 15.10 14.47 -12.69
C GLU A 304 14.76 13.70 -13.96
N TYR A 305 13.73 14.14 -14.67
CA TYR A 305 13.40 13.58 -15.97
C TYR A 305 14.42 14.08 -17.00
N LEU A 306 15.42 13.26 -17.31
CA LEU A 306 16.33 13.51 -18.42
C LEU A 306 15.57 13.17 -19.71
N SER A 307 15.04 14.18 -20.39
CA SER A 307 14.47 13.96 -21.72
C SER A 307 15.58 13.42 -22.63
N VAL A 308 15.31 12.34 -23.34
CA VAL A 308 16.25 11.70 -24.29
C VAL A 308 16.76 12.70 -25.34
N ILE A 309 16.02 13.79 -25.57
CA ILE A 309 16.40 14.92 -26.44
C ILE A 309 17.69 15.61 -25.97
N ALA A 310 17.94 15.74 -24.66
CA ALA A 310 19.16 16.37 -24.16
C ALA A 310 20.42 15.51 -24.41
N THR A 311 20.29 14.19 -24.32
CA THR A 311 21.40 13.24 -24.53
C THR A 311 21.78 13.13 -26.01
N VAL A 312 20.80 13.19 -26.91
CA VAL A 312 21.04 13.19 -28.36
C VAL A 312 21.67 14.51 -28.81
N SER A 313 21.24 15.65 -28.23
CA SER A 313 21.83 16.96 -28.53
C SER A 313 23.28 17.08 -28.07
N THR A 314 23.63 16.52 -26.90
CA THR A 314 25.01 16.52 -26.40
C THR A 314 25.89 15.58 -27.20
N SER A 315 25.41 14.41 -27.60
CA SER A 315 26.14 13.47 -28.45
C SER A 315 26.35 13.99 -29.87
N LEU A 316 25.38 14.69 -30.44
CA LEU A 316 25.52 15.37 -31.77
C LEU A 316 26.48 16.56 -31.70
N ALA A 317 26.48 17.35 -30.61
CA ALA A 317 27.40 18.46 -30.43
C ALA A 317 28.86 17.95 -30.26
N VAL A 318 29.07 16.84 -29.53
CA VAL A 318 30.39 16.21 -29.41
C VAL A 318 30.87 15.61 -30.73
N LEU A 319 29.98 14.98 -31.52
CA LEU A 319 30.32 14.48 -32.87
C LEU A 319 30.65 15.59 -33.85
N GLN A 320 29.96 16.73 -33.84
CA GLN A 320 30.28 17.89 -34.66
C GLN A 320 31.59 18.55 -34.24
N TYR A 321 31.91 18.58 -32.94
CA TYR A 321 33.20 19.12 -32.47
C TYR A 321 34.40 18.22 -32.88
N CYS A 322 34.21 16.91 -32.88
CA CYS A 322 35.24 15.96 -33.34
C CYS A 322 35.44 15.96 -34.86
N GLN A 323 34.42 16.31 -35.66
CA GLN A 323 34.54 16.41 -37.10
C GLN A 323 35.10 17.77 -37.60
N GLY A 324 34.99 18.80 -36.75
CA GLY A 324 35.53 20.16 -37.08
C GLY A 324 37.03 20.32 -36.84
N SER A 325 37.71 19.37 -36.20
CA SER A 325 39.15 19.48 -35.88
C SER A 325 40.09 18.73 -36.85
N THR A 326 39.59 18.19 -37.98
CA THR A 326 40.44 17.49 -38.98
C THR A 326 40.62 18.26 -40.28
N GLY A 327 40.61 19.56 -40.21
CA GLY A 327 40.80 20.41 -41.42
C GLY A 327 41.76 21.55 -41.15
N ILE A 328 43.04 21.29 -40.97
CA ILE A 328 44.17 22.22 -41.33
C ILE A 328 45.42 21.36 -41.38
N GLY A 329 46.02 21.29 -42.60
CA GLY A 329 47.31 20.75 -42.85
C GLY A 329 47.50 20.45 -44.32
#